data_2fea64c3ce37489be9724e94737523cf
#
_entry.id   2fea64c3ce37489be9724e94737523cf
#
_cell.length_a   1.000
_cell.length_b   1.000
_cell.length_c   1.000
_cell.angle_alpha   90.00
_cell.angle_beta   90.00
_cell.angle_gamma   90.00
#
_symmetry.space_group_name_H-M   'P 1'
#
loop_
_entity.id
_entity.type
_entity.pdbx_description
1 polymer ?
#
loop_
_entity_poly.entity_id
_entity_poly.type
_entity_poly.pdbx_seq_one_letter_code
_entity_poly.pdbx_strand_id
1 'polypeptide(L)'
;MTNAENLDNRVKALRQARGWTQDELAQAAGLSRTGVSAIEAARLVPSVAAALGLARALSCKVEDLFGPQPASSPMGFAWLPVSFPCRYWLAEIAGRTLLFPIESGPRGALVHDGVARHASDFPAAREIARRTLVLASCDPAAGYLAETYHRHGGFRMLVFSRSSGEALSLLEQGLTHVAGVHLAAADDIRGNARAISKRTSQQGLELLRVAQWEEGLACQPAARIRSAVSAARGKLRWIGRSAGAGARRCQDELLGSRPSPRHVARDHQGVVEAIRSGWADVGVCLRLVSEEGQLAFLPVGEENYDLCFPSDQVAEARIVALINTIRSSEYRQLLAELPGYRAQRQLGEVEHVVAGR
;
A
#
# COMPACT_ATOMS: atom_id res chain seq x y z
N MET A 1 17.05 -36.37 -20.02
CA MET A 1 15.82 -35.96 -19.33
C MET A 1 16.07 -34.57 -18.79
N THR A 2 15.70 -33.57 -19.59
CA THR A 2 15.90 -32.15 -19.26
C THR A 2 14.93 -31.75 -18.15
N ASN A 3 15.45 -31.25 -17.05
CA ASN A 3 14.70 -30.61 -15.97
C ASN A 3 13.68 -29.64 -16.57
N ALA A 4 12.40 -29.83 -16.27
CA ALA A 4 11.39 -28.80 -16.46
C ALA A 4 11.78 -27.67 -15.49
N GLU A 5 12.49 -26.67 -16.00
CA GLU A 5 12.73 -25.43 -15.28
C GLU A 5 11.38 -24.90 -14.83
N ASN A 6 11.30 -24.56 -13.55
CA ASN A 6 10.13 -24.06 -12.86
C ASN A 6 9.65 -22.79 -13.59
N LEU A 7 8.62 -22.94 -14.46
CA LEU A 7 8.04 -21.80 -15.17
C LEU A 7 7.43 -20.88 -14.11
N ASP A 8 7.89 -19.64 -14.07
CA ASP A 8 7.29 -18.59 -13.25
C ASP A 8 5.81 -18.44 -13.65
N ASN A 9 4.91 -18.63 -12.69
CA ASN A 9 3.47 -18.60 -12.93
C ASN A 9 2.84 -17.37 -12.26
N ARG A 10 2.52 -16.36 -13.07
CA ARG A 10 1.96 -15.06 -12.62
C ARG A 10 0.46 -14.92 -12.87
N VAL A 11 -0.21 -15.97 -13.32
CA VAL A 11 -1.66 -15.93 -13.64
C VAL A 11 -2.48 -15.47 -12.44
N LYS A 12 -2.23 -16.04 -11.26
CA LYS A 12 -2.93 -15.66 -10.01
C LYS A 12 -2.72 -14.18 -9.66
N ALA A 13 -1.48 -13.69 -9.74
CA ALA A 13 -1.15 -12.30 -9.40
C ALA A 13 -1.85 -11.31 -10.33
N LEU A 14 -1.83 -11.57 -11.65
CA LEU A 14 -2.47 -10.70 -12.65
C LEU A 14 -4.00 -10.75 -12.58
N ARG A 15 -4.58 -11.90 -12.26
CA ARG A 15 -6.02 -12.02 -11.99
C ARG A 15 -6.44 -11.19 -10.78
N GLN A 16 -5.70 -11.34 -9.67
CA GLN A 16 -5.98 -10.60 -8.43
C GLN A 16 -5.81 -9.09 -8.61
N ALA A 17 -4.80 -8.65 -9.37
CA ALA A 17 -4.60 -7.25 -9.70
C ALA A 17 -5.80 -6.63 -10.45
N ARG A 18 -6.60 -7.45 -11.16
CA ARG A 18 -7.85 -7.04 -11.81
C ARG A 18 -9.10 -7.17 -10.93
N GLY A 19 -8.94 -7.66 -9.71
CA GLY A 19 -10.06 -7.95 -8.81
C GLY A 19 -10.93 -9.12 -9.25
N TRP A 20 -10.45 -9.97 -10.17
CA TRP A 20 -11.22 -11.07 -10.71
C TRP A 20 -11.20 -12.31 -9.84
N THR A 21 -12.32 -13.04 -9.80
CA THR A 21 -12.41 -14.40 -9.27
C THR A 21 -11.82 -15.41 -10.27
N GLN A 22 -11.57 -16.64 -9.82
CA GLN A 22 -11.13 -17.71 -10.72
C GLN A 22 -12.22 -18.06 -11.76
N ASP A 23 -13.50 -17.88 -11.42
CA ASP A 23 -14.62 -18.12 -12.34
C ASP A 23 -14.66 -17.09 -13.45
N GLU A 24 -14.48 -15.81 -13.14
CA GLU A 24 -14.43 -14.73 -14.14
C GLU A 24 -13.26 -14.91 -15.10
N LEU A 25 -12.07 -15.26 -14.59
CA LEU A 25 -10.93 -15.54 -15.46
C LEU A 25 -11.17 -16.78 -16.33
N ALA A 26 -11.76 -17.82 -15.77
CA ALA A 26 -12.07 -19.05 -16.51
C ALA A 26 -13.03 -18.77 -17.68
N GLN A 27 -14.09 -18.02 -17.42
CA GLN A 27 -15.06 -17.61 -18.44
C GLN A 27 -14.39 -16.76 -19.53
N ALA A 28 -13.60 -15.75 -19.14
CA ALA A 28 -12.93 -14.83 -20.08
C ALA A 28 -11.87 -15.54 -20.93
N ALA A 29 -11.19 -16.54 -20.38
CA ALA A 29 -10.13 -17.30 -21.04
C ALA A 29 -10.63 -18.54 -21.81
N GLY A 30 -11.92 -18.89 -21.71
CA GLY A 30 -12.49 -20.09 -22.30
C GLY A 30 -12.00 -21.39 -21.64
N LEU A 31 -11.74 -21.36 -20.32
CA LEU A 31 -11.23 -22.47 -19.54
C LEU A 31 -12.24 -22.89 -18.47
N SER A 32 -12.03 -24.03 -17.84
CA SER A 32 -12.76 -24.40 -16.63
C SER A 32 -12.14 -23.74 -15.38
N ARG A 33 -12.95 -23.45 -14.37
CA ARG A 33 -12.48 -22.95 -13.07
C ARG A 33 -11.40 -23.83 -12.44
N THR A 34 -11.60 -25.16 -12.52
CA THR A 34 -10.65 -26.16 -12.04
C THR A 34 -9.33 -26.12 -12.80
N GLY A 35 -9.39 -25.86 -14.11
CA GLY A 35 -8.23 -25.63 -14.96
C GLY A 35 -7.44 -24.40 -14.54
N VAL A 36 -8.12 -23.26 -14.35
CA VAL A 36 -7.50 -22.03 -13.86
C VAL A 36 -6.86 -22.26 -12.47
N SER A 37 -7.58 -22.89 -11.54
CA SER A 37 -7.06 -23.20 -10.20
C SER A 37 -5.82 -24.10 -10.23
N ALA A 38 -5.79 -25.10 -11.11
CA ALA A 38 -4.66 -26.01 -11.25
C ALA A 38 -3.43 -25.29 -11.88
N ILE A 39 -3.67 -24.41 -12.86
CA ILE A 39 -2.63 -23.58 -13.47
C ILE A 39 -2.06 -22.61 -12.43
N GLU A 40 -2.91 -21.87 -11.70
CA GLU A 40 -2.46 -20.92 -10.67
C GLU A 40 -1.64 -21.57 -9.55
N ALA A 41 -1.95 -22.83 -9.25
CA ALA A 41 -1.22 -23.62 -8.26
C ALA A 41 0.02 -24.34 -8.83
N ALA A 42 0.41 -24.04 -10.08
CA ALA A 42 1.51 -24.70 -10.81
C ALA A 42 1.38 -26.26 -10.88
N ARG A 43 0.17 -26.79 -10.68
CA ARG A 43 -0.10 -28.23 -10.78
C ARG A 43 -0.41 -28.69 -12.22
N LEU A 44 -0.66 -27.74 -13.11
CA LEU A 44 -0.96 -27.97 -14.52
C LEU A 44 -0.19 -26.96 -15.37
N VAL A 45 0.60 -27.47 -16.31
CA VAL A 45 1.19 -26.63 -17.37
C VAL A 45 0.11 -26.41 -18.44
N PRO A 46 -0.28 -25.16 -18.75
CA PRO A 46 -1.31 -24.91 -19.74
C PRO A 46 -0.88 -25.31 -21.15
N SER A 47 -1.79 -25.76 -21.97
CA SER A 47 -1.56 -25.89 -23.40
C SER A 47 -1.33 -24.49 -24.03
N VAL A 48 -0.74 -24.44 -25.23
CA VAL A 48 -0.55 -23.16 -25.94
C VAL A 48 -1.88 -22.40 -26.13
N ALA A 49 -2.97 -23.12 -26.43
CA ALA A 49 -4.29 -22.53 -26.58
C ALA A 49 -4.81 -21.94 -25.27
N ALA A 50 -4.60 -22.63 -24.14
CA ALA A 50 -4.97 -22.13 -22.81
C ALA A 50 -4.13 -20.93 -22.40
N ALA A 51 -2.81 -20.96 -22.66
CA ALA A 51 -1.93 -19.85 -22.38
C ALA A 51 -2.29 -18.58 -23.19
N LEU A 52 -2.62 -18.73 -24.46
CA LEU A 52 -3.10 -17.64 -25.31
C LEU A 52 -4.48 -17.11 -24.86
N GLY A 53 -5.37 -17.99 -24.39
CA GLY A 53 -6.67 -17.62 -23.82
C GLY A 53 -6.50 -16.76 -22.55
N LEU A 54 -5.64 -17.19 -21.63
CA LEU A 54 -5.30 -16.45 -20.42
C LEU A 54 -4.64 -15.11 -20.72
N ALA A 55 -3.69 -15.08 -21.65
CA ALA A 55 -3.00 -13.85 -22.05
C ALA A 55 -3.97 -12.82 -22.65
N ARG A 56 -4.91 -13.24 -23.53
CA ARG A 56 -5.97 -12.37 -24.06
C ARG A 56 -6.89 -11.87 -22.95
N ALA A 57 -7.39 -12.75 -22.08
CA ALA A 57 -8.27 -12.38 -20.99
C ALA A 57 -7.61 -11.37 -20.04
N LEU A 58 -6.33 -11.57 -19.78
CA LEU A 58 -5.53 -10.70 -18.90
C LEU A 58 -4.82 -9.55 -19.65
N SER A 59 -5.10 -9.35 -20.97
CA SER A 59 -4.51 -8.30 -21.84
C SER A 59 -3.00 -8.14 -21.66
N CYS A 60 -2.28 -9.26 -21.69
CA CYS A 60 -0.84 -9.35 -21.55
C CYS A 60 -0.28 -10.38 -22.56
N LYS A 61 1.05 -10.53 -22.62
CA LYS A 61 1.68 -11.56 -23.44
C LYS A 61 1.78 -12.89 -22.66
N VAL A 62 1.93 -14.00 -23.37
CA VAL A 62 2.13 -15.32 -22.74
C VAL A 62 3.42 -15.33 -21.91
N GLU A 63 4.46 -14.64 -22.37
CA GLU A 63 5.72 -14.47 -21.67
C GLU A 63 5.56 -13.70 -20.35
N ASP A 64 4.59 -12.82 -20.25
CA ASP A 64 4.24 -12.11 -19.01
C ASP A 64 3.58 -13.05 -17.98
N LEU A 65 3.00 -14.17 -18.43
CA LEU A 65 2.36 -15.17 -17.58
C LEU A 65 3.32 -16.29 -17.16
N PHE A 66 4.14 -16.78 -18.10
CA PHE A 66 4.87 -18.04 -17.94
C PHE A 66 6.35 -17.94 -18.38
N GLY A 67 6.79 -16.79 -18.88
CA GLY A 67 8.18 -16.60 -19.27
C GLY A 67 9.10 -16.53 -18.06
N PRO A 68 10.40 -16.85 -18.24
CA PRO A 68 11.40 -16.50 -17.23
C PRO A 68 11.26 -14.99 -16.98
N GLN A 69 11.39 -14.58 -15.73
CA GLN A 69 11.57 -13.15 -15.49
C GLN A 69 12.72 -12.72 -16.40
N PRO A 70 12.54 -11.70 -17.25
CA PRO A 70 13.67 -11.16 -17.97
C PRO A 70 14.72 -10.86 -16.91
N ALA A 71 15.89 -11.54 -17.01
CA ALA A 71 17.00 -11.31 -16.10
C ALA A 71 17.16 -9.80 -16.05
N SER A 72 16.67 -9.20 -14.97
CA SER A 72 16.53 -7.78 -14.68
C SER A 72 16.75 -6.90 -15.90
N SER A 73 15.71 -6.67 -16.71
CA SER A 73 15.74 -5.50 -17.59
C SER A 73 16.03 -4.33 -16.65
N PRO A 74 17.09 -3.56 -16.84
CA PRO A 74 17.48 -2.50 -15.90
C PRO A 74 16.38 -1.44 -15.76
N MET A 75 15.26 -1.60 -16.48
CA MET A 75 14.13 -0.67 -16.50
C MET A 75 12.82 -1.38 -16.79
N GLY A 76 11.74 -1.01 -16.09
CA GLY A 76 10.39 -1.54 -16.28
C GLY A 76 9.35 -0.76 -15.50
N PHE A 77 8.07 -1.02 -15.73
CA PHE A 77 6.99 -0.50 -14.91
C PHE A 77 6.96 -1.23 -13.55
N ALA A 78 6.80 -0.46 -12.46
CA ALA A 78 6.60 -1.03 -11.12
C ALA A 78 5.29 -1.84 -11.06
N TRP A 79 4.26 -1.33 -11.73
CA TRP A 79 3.00 -2.03 -12.05
C TRP A 79 2.45 -1.51 -13.36
N LEU A 80 1.65 -2.34 -14.02
CA LEU A 80 1.09 -1.98 -15.31
C LEU A 80 0.10 -0.80 -15.18
N PRO A 81 0.20 0.23 -16.03
CA PRO A 81 -0.81 1.28 -16.10
C PRO A 81 -2.12 0.74 -16.63
N VAL A 82 -3.22 1.39 -16.28
CA VAL A 82 -4.57 1.03 -16.77
C VAL A 82 -4.69 1.21 -18.28
N SER A 83 -4.00 2.20 -18.83
CA SER A 83 -4.03 2.51 -20.27
C SER A 83 -2.76 3.24 -20.71
N PHE A 84 -2.54 3.29 -22.03
CA PHE A 84 -1.56 4.15 -22.67
C PHE A 84 -2.26 5.21 -23.54
N PRO A 85 -1.68 6.44 -23.71
CA PRO A 85 -0.44 6.90 -23.08
C PRO A 85 -0.59 7.08 -21.56
N CYS A 86 0.47 6.80 -20.82
CA CYS A 86 0.49 6.92 -19.38
C CYS A 86 1.63 7.84 -18.91
N ARG A 87 1.33 8.75 -17.99
CA ARG A 87 2.32 9.56 -17.29
C ARG A 87 2.96 8.75 -16.18
N TYR A 88 4.26 8.96 -15.93
CA TYR A 88 4.99 8.20 -14.92
C TYR A 88 6.00 9.04 -14.16
N TRP A 89 6.39 8.54 -12.99
CA TRP A 89 7.57 8.93 -12.25
C TRP A 89 8.64 7.87 -12.35
N LEU A 90 9.90 8.26 -12.10
CA LEU A 90 11.06 7.38 -12.08
C LEU A 90 11.61 7.25 -10.67
N ALA A 91 11.96 6.02 -10.27
CA ALA A 91 12.80 5.76 -9.11
C ALA A 91 13.71 4.55 -9.37
N GLU A 92 14.89 4.54 -8.75
CA GLU A 92 15.81 3.42 -8.80
C GLU A 92 15.73 2.62 -7.50
N ILE A 93 15.34 1.34 -7.59
CA ILE A 93 15.21 0.42 -6.45
C ILE A 93 16.07 -0.81 -6.74
N ALA A 94 16.99 -1.14 -5.84
CA ALA A 94 17.89 -2.29 -5.98
C ALA A 94 18.61 -2.33 -7.35
N GLY A 95 19.10 -1.18 -7.83
CA GLY A 95 19.80 -1.04 -9.11
C GLY A 95 18.93 -1.10 -10.37
N ARG A 96 17.60 -1.20 -10.22
CA ARG A 96 16.64 -1.18 -11.33
C ARG A 96 15.93 0.15 -11.39
N THR A 97 15.88 0.78 -12.55
CA THR A 97 15.03 1.97 -12.76
C THR A 97 13.60 1.53 -13.04
N LEU A 98 12.68 1.94 -12.19
CA LEU A 98 11.26 1.62 -12.30
C LEU A 98 10.43 2.83 -12.70
N LEU A 99 9.45 2.60 -13.57
CA LEU A 99 8.43 3.55 -13.98
C LEU A 99 7.19 3.34 -13.10
N PHE A 100 6.82 4.38 -12.36
CA PHE A 100 5.65 4.38 -11.51
C PHE A 100 4.52 5.13 -12.21
N PRO A 101 3.47 4.45 -12.69
CA PRO A 101 2.32 5.12 -13.29
C PRO A 101 1.70 6.11 -12.31
N ILE A 102 1.35 7.31 -12.82
CA ILE A 102 0.65 8.29 -12.00
C ILE A 102 -0.76 7.78 -11.72
N GLU A 103 -1.08 7.66 -10.45
CA GLU A 103 -2.42 7.33 -9.98
C GLU A 103 -3.26 8.60 -9.86
N SER A 104 -4.48 8.55 -10.35
CA SER A 104 -5.44 9.63 -10.17
C SER A 104 -5.81 9.77 -8.70
N GLY A 105 -5.88 10.99 -8.23
CA GLY A 105 -6.24 11.31 -6.86
C GLY A 105 -6.88 12.68 -6.75
N PRO A 106 -7.38 13.06 -5.57
CA PRO A 106 -8.08 14.33 -5.35
C PRO A 106 -7.19 15.58 -5.55
N ARG A 107 -5.88 15.40 -5.63
CA ARG A 107 -4.91 16.51 -5.80
C ARG A 107 -4.80 17.03 -7.24
N GLY A 108 -5.61 16.53 -8.18
CA GLY A 108 -5.56 16.97 -9.58
C GLY A 108 -4.37 16.46 -10.38
N ALA A 109 -3.92 17.23 -11.36
CA ALA A 109 -2.80 16.86 -12.23
C ALA A 109 -1.47 17.06 -11.51
N LEU A 110 -0.68 15.98 -11.42
CA LEU A 110 0.63 15.97 -10.79
C LEU A 110 1.75 16.13 -11.83
N VAL A 111 2.85 16.77 -11.44
CA VAL A 111 4.09 16.82 -12.23
C VAL A 111 4.60 15.39 -12.42
N HIS A 112 5.15 15.10 -13.60
CA HIS A 112 5.61 13.78 -13.99
C HIS A 112 7.00 13.84 -14.66
N ASP A 113 7.68 12.70 -14.72
CA ASP A 113 9.02 12.61 -15.31
C ASP A 113 8.97 12.29 -16.81
N GLY A 114 7.85 11.76 -17.28
CA GLY A 114 7.65 11.45 -18.67
C GLY A 114 6.27 10.85 -18.99
N VAL A 115 6.08 10.57 -20.26
CA VAL A 115 4.89 9.92 -20.81
C VAL A 115 5.34 8.70 -21.62
N ALA A 116 4.85 7.53 -21.26
CA ALA A 116 5.00 6.31 -22.03
C ALA A 116 3.80 6.15 -22.96
N ARG A 117 4.05 5.95 -24.25
CA ARG A 117 3.00 5.71 -25.25
C ARG A 117 2.69 4.22 -25.40
N HIS A 118 3.68 3.37 -25.06
CA HIS A 118 3.60 1.92 -25.11
C HIS A 118 4.31 1.31 -23.89
N ALA A 119 4.05 0.04 -23.60
CA ALA A 119 4.67 -0.68 -22.48
C ALA A 119 6.21 -0.84 -22.62
N SER A 120 6.73 -0.70 -23.84
CA SER A 120 8.17 -0.77 -24.15
C SER A 120 8.87 0.60 -24.22
N ASP A 121 8.15 1.69 -23.96
CA ASP A 121 8.73 3.05 -23.96
C ASP A 121 9.53 3.28 -22.68
N PHE A 122 10.81 3.00 -22.73
CA PHE A 122 11.71 3.23 -21.60
C PHE A 122 12.59 4.45 -21.86
N PRO A 123 12.55 5.46 -20.97
CA PRO A 123 13.44 6.61 -21.07
C PRO A 123 14.88 6.22 -20.76
N ALA A 124 15.83 7.06 -21.16
CA ALA A 124 17.18 6.96 -20.62
C ALA A 124 17.16 7.12 -19.10
N ALA A 125 17.97 6.33 -18.38
CA ALA A 125 18.09 6.46 -16.92
C ALA A 125 18.41 7.91 -16.55
N ARG A 126 17.62 8.48 -15.63
CA ARG A 126 17.78 9.88 -15.21
C ARG A 126 18.29 9.93 -13.77
N GLU A 127 19.11 10.91 -13.46
CA GLU A 127 19.61 11.15 -12.10
C GLU A 127 18.47 11.29 -11.09
N ILE A 128 17.32 11.83 -11.52
CA ILE A 128 16.14 11.95 -10.66
C ILE A 128 15.67 10.60 -10.10
N ALA A 129 15.85 9.49 -10.86
CA ALA A 129 15.48 8.15 -10.37
C ALA A 129 16.31 7.76 -9.15
N ARG A 130 17.62 8.04 -9.17
CA ARG A 130 18.55 7.76 -8.05
C ARG A 130 18.30 8.64 -6.83
N ARG A 131 17.72 9.82 -7.04
CA ARG A 131 17.38 10.76 -5.98
C ARG A 131 15.95 10.63 -5.49
N THR A 132 15.24 9.60 -5.90
CA THR A 132 13.83 9.36 -5.54
C THR A 132 13.71 8.18 -4.60
N LEU A 133 13.13 8.43 -3.42
CA LEU A 133 12.67 7.41 -2.49
C LEU A 133 11.20 7.12 -2.75
N VAL A 134 10.80 5.86 -2.68
CA VAL A 134 9.40 5.43 -2.84
C VAL A 134 8.89 4.91 -1.52
N LEU A 135 7.84 5.52 -1.02
CA LEU A 135 7.09 5.14 0.18
C LEU A 135 5.70 4.64 -0.21
N ALA A 136 5.35 3.44 0.18
CA ALA A 136 3.98 2.93 0.16
C ALA A 136 3.39 3.03 1.57
N SER A 137 2.31 3.80 1.76
CA SER A 137 1.74 4.05 3.08
C SER A 137 0.29 4.53 2.98
N CYS A 138 -0.51 4.26 4.00
CA CYS A 138 -1.85 4.83 4.16
C CYS A 138 -1.86 6.08 5.06
N ASP A 139 -0.70 6.53 5.54
CA ASP A 139 -0.59 7.73 6.36
C ASP A 139 -1.03 8.97 5.57
N PRO A 140 -2.10 9.66 5.97
CA PRO A 140 -2.54 10.89 5.30
C PRO A 140 -1.54 12.04 5.46
N ALA A 141 -0.70 12.00 6.49
CA ALA A 141 0.35 12.99 6.74
C ALA A 141 1.64 12.72 5.93
N ALA A 142 1.71 11.65 5.14
CA ALA A 142 2.91 11.32 4.37
C ALA A 142 3.34 12.42 3.38
N GLY A 143 2.42 13.30 2.97
CA GLY A 143 2.75 14.49 2.17
C GLY A 143 3.64 15.49 2.91
N TYR A 144 3.40 15.69 4.20
CA TYR A 144 4.25 16.54 5.05
C TYR A 144 5.64 15.92 5.25
N LEU A 145 5.68 14.59 5.44
CA LEU A 145 6.97 13.89 5.51
C LEU A 145 7.75 14.07 4.20
N ALA A 146 7.09 13.92 3.05
CA ALA A 146 7.73 14.05 1.75
C ALA A 146 8.31 15.48 1.53
N GLU A 147 7.57 16.51 1.92
CA GLU A 147 8.03 17.90 1.82
C GLU A 147 9.21 18.19 2.77
N THR A 148 9.11 17.76 4.03
CA THR A 148 10.19 17.93 5.02
C THR A 148 11.43 17.16 4.60
N TYR A 149 11.27 15.94 4.08
CA TYR A 149 12.33 15.11 3.55
C TYR A 149 13.06 15.77 2.38
N HIS A 150 12.31 16.40 1.47
CA HIS A 150 12.90 17.13 0.35
C HIS A 150 13.74 18.31 0.83
N ARG A 151 13.22 19.10 1.77
CA ARG A 151 13.91 20.27 2.31
C ARG A 151 15.19 19.90 3.06
N HIS A 152 15.19 18.82 3.85
CA HIS A 152 16.34 18.40 4.64
C HIS A 152 17.41 17.67 3.82
N GLY A 153 17.00 16.76 2.96
CA GLY A 153 17.91 15.85 2.26
C GLY A 153 18.13 16.16 0.78
N GLY A 154 17.29 17.05 0.20
CA GLY A 154 17.31 17.35 -1.22
C GLY A 154 16.90 16.18 -2.10
N PHE A 155 16.42 15.08 -1.53
CA PHE A 155 15.87 13.94 -2.24
C PHE A 155 14.37 14.12 -2.49
N ARG A 156 13.84 13.48 -3.54
CA ARG A 156 12.41 13.42 -3.79
C ARG A 156 11.81 12.20 -3.08
N MET A 157 10.60 12.32 -2.55
CA MET A 157 9.82 11.20 -2.06
C MET A 157 8.54 11.06 -2.87
N LEU A 158 8.30 9.88 -3.43
CA LEU A 158 7.01 9.50 -4.01
C LEU A 158 6.22 8.73 -2.96
N VAL A 159 4.99 9.14 -2.71
CA VAL A 159 4.09 8.51 -1.76
C VAL A 159 2.93 7.86 -2.52
N PHE A 160 2.77 6.54 -2.34
CA PHE A 160 1.65 5.78 -2.87
C PHE A 160 0.75 5.33 -1.74
N SER A 161 -0.54 5.68 -1.83
CA SER A 161 -1.53 5.26 -0.84
C SER A 161 -1.77 3.74 -0.93
N ARG A 162 -1.30 3.02 0.09
CA ARG A 162 -1.42 1.55 0.20
C ARG A 162 -1.71 1.16 1.64
N SER A 163 -2.53 0.14 1.83
CA SER A 163 -2.68 -0.47 3.15
C SER A 163 -1.37 -1.07 3.65
N SER A 164 -1.22 -1.26 4.97
CA SER A 164 0.00 -1.86 5.54
C SER A 164 0.35 -3.20 4.90
N GLY A 165 -0.66 -4.02 4.56
CA GLY A 165 -0.45 -5.31 3.90
C GLY A 165 0.05 -5.17 2.46
N GLU A 166 -0.53 -4.26 1.69
CA GLU A 166 -0.09 -3.96 0.32
C GLU A 166 1.30 -3.32 0.31
N ALA A 167 1.57 -2.41 1.24
CA ALA A 167 2.87 -1.75 1.37
C ALA A 167 4.00 -2.76 1.64
N LEU A 168 3.79 -3.70 2.58
CA LEU A 168 4.74 -4.79 2.83
C LEU A 168 4.92 -5.69 1.62
N SER A 169 3.84 -6.03 0.91
CA SER A 169 3.94 -6.85 -0.31
C SER A 169 4.75 -6.15 -1.42
N LEU A 170 4.59 -4.83 -1.61
CA LEU A 170 5.39 -4.06 -2.55
C LEU A 170 6.86 -3.99 -2.12
N LEU A 171 7.14 -3.90 -0.82
CA LEU A 171 8.48 -3.93 -0.28
C LEU A 171 9.17 -5.29 -0.57
N GLU A 172 8.48 -6.40 -0.30
CA GLU A 172 8.97 -7.77 -0.60
C GLU A 172 9.25 -7.97 -2.09
N GLN A 173 8.46 -7.37 -2.96
CA GLN A 173 8.66 -7.43 -4.42
C GLN A 173 9.79 -6.51 -4.92
N GLY A 174 10.40 -5.71 -4.05
CA GLY A 174 11.39 -4.71 -4.44
C GLY A 174 10.81 -3.62 -5.35
N LEU A 175 9.55 -3.23 -5.09
CA LEU A 175 8.83 -2.18 -5.82
C LEU A 175 8.71 -0.88 -5.01
N THR A 176 9.10 -0.89 -3.74
CA THR A 176 9.21 0.30 -2.89
C THR A 176 10.48 0.22 -2.06
N HIS A 177 10.97 1.36 -1.58
CA HIS A 177 12.07 1.42 -0.64
C HIS A 177 11.58 1.24 0.80
N VAL A 178 10.38 1.77 1.09
CA VAL A 178 9.84 1.87 2.43
C VAL A 178 8.36 1.54 2.43
N ALA A 179 7.92 0.76 3.42
CA ALA A 179 6.53 0.46 3.70
C ALA A 179 6.08 1.10 5.01
N GLY A 180 5.01 1.89 4.98
CA GLY A 180 4.36 2.40 6.18
C GLY A 180 3.42 1.36 6.78
N VAL A 181 3.53 1.12 8.08
CA VAL A 181 2.77 0.07 8.77
C VAL A 181 2.15 0.56 10.07
N HIS A 182 0.89 0.17 10.31
CA HIS A 182 0.16 0.36 11.56
C HIS A 182 -0.67 -0.90 11.83
N LEU A 183 -0.10 -1.86 12.50
CA LEU A 183 -0.66 -3.20 12.73
C LEU A 183 -0.82 -3.51 14.22
N ALA A 184 -0.50 -2.55 15.08
CA ALA A 184 -0.51 -2.72 16.52
C ALA A 184 -1.02 -1.49 17.25
N ALA A 185 -1.70 -1.72 18.38
CA ALA A 185 -2.12 -0.68 19.30
C ALA A 185 -0.91 0.07 19.89
N ALA A 186 -1.13 1.31 20.34
CA ALA A 186 -0.07 2.20 20.80
C ALA A 186 0.65 1.71 22.07
N ASP A 187 0.01 0.91 22.91
CA ASP A 187 0.59 0.31 24.11
C ASP A 187 1.47 -0.91 23.81
N ASP A 188 1.34 -1.51 22.62
CA ASP A 188 2.15 -2.62 22.16
C ASP A 188 3.34 -2.16 21.29
N ILE A 189 4.39 -1.70 21.94
CA ILE A 189 5.58 -1.13 21.29
C ILE A 189 6.21 -2.07 20.24
N ARG A 190 6.18 -3.40 20.48
CA ARG A 190 6.74 -4.41 19.55
C ARG A 190 5.68 -5.04 18.62
N GLY A 191 4.46 -4.58 18.68
CA GLY A 191 3.36 -5.18 17.95
C GLY A 191 3.55 -5.13 16.45
N ASN A 192 4.00 -4.01 15.89
CA ASN A 192 4.29 -3.91 14.45
C ASN A 192 5.40 -4.88 14.03
N ALA A 193 6.50 -4.96 14.77
CA ALA A 193 7.60 -5.90 14.48
C ALA A 193 7.11 -7.36 14.50
N ARG A 194 6.30 -7.75 15.52
CA ARG A 194 5.70 -9.09 15.58
C ARG A 194 4.72 -9.36 14.46
N ALA A 195 3.93 -8.37 14.06
CA ALA A 195 2.98 -8.52 12.97
C ALA A 195 3.69 -8.69 11.62
N ILE A 196 4.78 -7.96 11.40
CA ILE A 196 5.63 -8.07 10.20
C ILE A 196 6.26 -9.46 10.16
N SER A 197 6.93 -9.89 11.25
CA SER A 197 7.63 -11.19 11.28
C SER A 197 6.73 -12.40 11.03
N LYS A 198 5.41 -12.27 11.27
CA LYS A 198 4.41 -13.30 10.96
C LYS A 198 3.90 -13.27 9.52
N ARG A 199 4.04 -12.15 8.84
CA ARG A 199 3.45 -11.92 7.50
C ARG A 199 4.44 -12.09 6.36
N THR A 200 5.71 -11.80 6.61
CA THR A 200 6.75 -11.82 5.60
C THR A 200 7.77 -12.93 5.86
N SER A 201 8.19 -13.59 4.79
CA SER A 201 9.34 -14.50 4.82
C SER A 201 10.66 -13.75 4.59
N GLN A 202 10.61 -12.48 4.24
CA GLN A 202 11.80 -11.66 4.02
C GLN A 202 12.53 -11.47 5.35
N GLN A 203 13.81 -11.82 5.34
CA GLN A 203 14.73 -11.60 6.47
C GLN A 203 15.43 -10.25 6.32
N GLY A 204 15.93 -9.72 7.44
CA GLY A 204 16.68 -8.49 7.41
C GLY A 204 15.84 -7.27 7.10
N LEU A 205 14.78 -7.04 7.87
CA LEU A 205 13.99 -5.82 7.84
C LEU A 205 14.29 -4.95 9.06
N GLU A 206 14.25 -3.64 8.87
CA GLU A 206 14.35 -2.62 9.91
C GLU A 206 13.01 -1.89 10.06
N LEU A 207 12.71 -1.48 11.28
CA LEU A 207 11.51 -0.74 11.64
C LEU A 207 11.90 0.60 12.27
N LEU A 208 11.63 1.69 11.59
CA LEU A 208 11.86 3.06 12.06
C LEU A 208 10.61 3.59 12.76
N ARG A 209 10.75 3.98 14.02
CA ARG A 209 9.66 4.52 14.85
C ARG A 209 9.30 5.94 14.43
N VAL A 210 8.02 6.18 14.15
CA VAL A 210 7.57 7.50 13.65
C VAL A 210 6.53 8.14 14.54
N ALA A 211 5.30 7.67 14.53
CA ALA A 211 4.19 8.36 15.15
C ALA A 211 3.24 7.40 15.90
N GLN A 212 2.47 7.98 16.78
CA GLN A 212 1.21 7.41 17.25
C GLN A 212 0.09 8.29 16.75
N TRP A 213 -1.03 7.68 16.42
CA TRP A 213 -2.23 8.41 15.99
C TRP A 213 -3.50 7.86 16.60
N GLU A 214 -4.53 8.70 16.63
CA GLU A 214 -5.86 8.31 17.08
C GLU A 214 -6.68 7.73 15.93
N GLU A 215 -7.14 6.50 16.09
CA GLU A 215 -8.11 5.84 15.24
C GLU A 215 -9.49 5.82 15.89
N GLY A 216 -10.53 6.00 15.10
CA GLY A 216 -11.89 6.03 15.59
C GLY A 216 -12.93 6.06 14.48
N LEU A 217 -14.11 6.56 14.78
CA LEU A 217 -15.21 6.68 13.83
C LEU A 217 -15.39 8.12 13.38
N ALA A 218 -15.37 8.32 12.06
CA ALA A 218 -15.87 9.53 11.42
C ALA A 218 -17.38 9.43 11.19
N CYS A 219 -18.12 10.50 11.46
CA CYS A 219 -19.56 10.58 11.18
C CYS A 219 -19.98 12.02 10.92
N GLN A 220 -21.16 12.22 10.31
CA GLN A 220 -21.74 13.54 10.16
C GLN A 220 -22.03 14.17 11.56
N PRO A 221 -21.66 15.43 11.80
CA PRO A 221 -21.94 16.10 13.08
C PRO A 221 -23.44 16.08 13.43
N ALA A 222 -24.30 16.19 12.42
CA ALA A 222 -25.75 16.16 12.57
C ALA A 222 -26.29 14.78 13.02
N ALA A 223 -25.55 13.71 12.86
CA ALA A 223 -25.98 12.35 13.22
C ALA A 223 -26.09 12.14 14.74
N ARG A 224 -25.53 13.04 15.56
CA ARG A 224 -25.58 13.02 17.01
C ARG A 224 -25.20 11.68 17.65
N ILE A 225 -24.29 10.96 17.05
CA ILE A 225 -23.77 9.69 17.57
C ILE A 225 -22.90 10.01 18.79
N ARG A 226 -23.16 9.38 19.94
CA ARG A 226 -22.52 9.72 21.22
C ARG A 226 -21.25 8.90 21.50
N SER A 227 -21.13 7.72 20.91
CA SER A 227 -19.99 6.84 21.11
C SER A 227 -19.86 5.82 19.99
N ALA A 228 -18.64 5.27 19.81
CA ALA A 228 -18.38 4.18 18.85
C ALA A 228 -19.24 2.94 19.13
N VAL A 229 -19.46 2.61 20.40
CA VAL A 229 -20.32 1.49 20.81
C VAL A 229 -21.78 1.73 20.40
N SER A 230 -22.30 2.96 20.56
CA SER A 230 -23.66 3.29 20.13
C SER A 230 -23.80 3.25 18.61
N ALA A 231 -22.78 3.68 17.87
CA ALA A 231 -22.71 3.56 16.42
C ALA A 231 -22.74 2.10 15.96
N ALA A 232 -21.93 1.25 16.59
CA ALA A 232 -21.86 -0.17 16.26
C ALA A 232 -23.16 -0.92 16.50
N ARG A 233 -23.97 -0.51 17.50
CA ARG A 233 -25.28 -1.11 17.79
C ARG A 233 -26.43 -0.52 16.97
N GLY A 234 -26.23 0.66 16.38
CA GLY A 234 -27.25 1.37 15.59
C GLY A 234 -27.49 0.76 14.21
N LYS A 235 -28.57 1.21 13.56
CA LYS A 235 -28.89 0.89 12.15
C LYS A 235 -28.27 1.94 11.23
N LEU A 236 -26.93 2.06 11.25
CA LEU A 236 -26.19 3.01 10.45
C LEU A 236 -25.64 2.34 9.18
N ARG A 237 -25.51 3.13 8.12
CA ARG A 237 -24.82 2.70 6.88
C ARG A 237 -23.32 2.87 7.08
N TRP A 238 -22.61 1.78 7.10
CA TRP A 238 -21.16 1.75 7.28
C TRP A 238 -20.44 1.75 5.95
N ILE A 239 -19.39 2.54 5.84
CA ILE A 239 -18.35 2.34 4.82
C ILE A 239 -17.23 1.49 5.42
N GLY A 240 -16.89 0.40 4.75
CA GLY A 240 -15.88 -0.54 5.20
C GLY A 240 -14.47 -0.16 4.82
N ARG A 241 -13.51 -0.90 5.35
CA ARG A 241 -12.09 -0.82 5.01
C ARG A 241 -11.63 -2.12 4.34
N SER A 242 -10.68 -2.00 3.40
CA SER A 242 -10.12 -3.14 2.68
C SER A 242 -9.48 -4.16 3.62
N ALA A 243 -9.54 -5.44 3.26
CA ALA A 243 -8.81 -6.48 3.98
C ALA A 243 -7.30 -6.17 3.96
N GLY A 244 -6.63 -6.31 5.12
CA GLY A 244 -5.21 -6.00 5.26
C GLY A 244 -4.90 -4.54 5.65
N ALA A 245 -5.90 -3.63 5.67
CA ALA A 245 -5.74 -2.33 6.30
C ALA A 245 -5.79 -2.44 7.83
N GLY A 246 -4.96 -1.67 8.56
CA GLY A 246 -5.01 -1.60 10.02
C GLY A 246 -6.40 -1.21 10.51
N ALA A 247 -6.98 -0.17 9.93
CA ALA A 247 -8.33 0.31 10.23
C ALA A 247 -9.44 -0.76 10.02
N ARG A 248 -9.19 -1.83 9.25
CA ARG A 248 -10.12 -2.95 9.14
C ARG A 248 -10.20 -3.76 10.43
N ARG A 249 -9.11 -3.90 11.17
CA ARG A 249 -9.10 -4.56 12.48
C ARG A 249 -10.01 -3.82 13.45
N CYS A 250 -9.83 -2.51 13.60
CA CYS A 250 -10.70 -1.67 14.44
C CYS A 250 -12.18 -1.79 14.03
N GLN A 251 -12.47 -1.79 12.74
CA GLN A 251 -13.84 -2.00 12.24
C GLN A 251 -14.42 -3.35 12.64
N ASP A 252 -13.67 -4.43 12.48
CA ASP A 252 -14.14 -5.79 12.79
C ASP A 252 -14.33 -5.98 14.30
N GLU A 253 -13.48 -5.40 15.13
CA GLU A 253 -13.64 -5.37 16.58
C GLU A 253 -14.92 -4.63 17.00
N LEU A 254 -15.20 -3.48 16.41
CA LEU A 254 -16.43 -2.70 16.68
C LEU A 254 -17.70 -3.40 16.21
N LEU A 255 -17.67 -4.02 15.05
CA LEU A 255 -18.84 -4.70 14.47
C LEU A 255 -19.07 -6.09 15.07
N GLY A 256 -18.05 -6.74 15.62
CA GLY A 256 -18.11 -8.09 16.18
C GLY A 256 -18.69 -9.11 15.20
N SER A 257 -19.81 -9.75 15.55
CA SER A 257 -20.47 -10.75 14.70
C SER A 257 -21.34 -10.17 13.58
N ARG A 258 -21.40 -8.84 13.43
CA ARG A 258 -22.19 -8.21 12.36
C ARG A 258 -21.49 -8.42 11.00
N PRO A 259 -22.26 -8.53 9.90
CA PRO A 259 -21.68 -8.66 8.58
C PRO A 259 -20.85 -7.41 8.23
N SER A 260 -19.73 -7.63 7.57
CA SER A 260 -18.89 -6.55 7.06
C SER A 260 -19.64 -5.68 6.06
N PRO A 261 -19.38 -4.36 6.05
CA PRO A 261 -19.96 -3.44 5.07
C PRO A 261 -19.67 -3.89 3.64
N ARG A 262 -20.68 -3.78 2.75
CA ARG A 262 -20.56 -4.17 1.33
C ARG A 262 -19.68 -3.21 0.54
N HIS A 263 -19.76 -1.91 0.85
CA HIS A 263 -18.96 -0.86 0.22
C HIS A 263 -17.71 -0.62 1.03
N VAL A 264 -16.58 -0.51 0.36
CA VAL A 264 -15.25 -0.43 0.97
C VAL A 264 -14.51 0.79 0.43
N ALA A 265 -13.98 1.61 1.33
CA ALA A 265 -13.10 2.70 0.98
C ALA A 265 -11.65 2.21 0.89
N ARG A 266 -10.92 2.67 -0.11
CA ARG A 266 -9.51 2.36 -0.33
C ARG A 266 -8.61 2.92 0.78
N ASP A 267 -8.89 4.15 1.22
CA ASP A 267 -8.11 4.92 2.17
C ASP A 267 -9.00 5.73 3.13
N HIS A 268 -8.39 6.51 4.02
CA HIS A 268 -9.11 7.34 4.97
C HIS A 268 -9.89 8.47 4.30
N GLN A 269 -9.32 9.04 3.21
CA GLN A 269 -10.01 10.08 2.44
C GLN A 269 -11.30 9.56 1.80
N GLY A 270 -11.27 8.34 1.25
CA GLY A 270 -12.47 7.71 0.71
C GLY A 270 -13.57 7.46 1.74
N VAL A 271 -13.21 7.23 3.02
CA VAL A 271 -14.20 7.16 4.12
C VAL A 271 -14.87 8.50 4.31
N VAL A 272 -14.09 9.58 4.38
CA VAL A 272 -14.61 10.95 4.55
C VAL A 272 -15.51 11.34 3.37
N GLU A 273 -15.10 11.05 2.15
CA GLU A 273 -15.89 11.35 0.96
C GLU A 273 -17.22 10.58 0.93
N ALA A 274 -17.22 9.29 1.29
CA ALA A 274 -18.43 8.48 1.38
C ALA A 274 -19.43 9.05 2.40
N ILE A 275 -18.93 9.54 3.53
CA ILE A 275 -19.80 10.13 4.57
C ILE A 275 -20.30 11.52 4.13
N ARG A 276 -19.44 12.37 3.60
CA ARG A 276 -19.80 13.72 3.13
C ARG A 276 -20.81 13.69 2.01
N SER A 277 -20.69 12.76 1.10
CA SER A 277 -21.64 12.57 -0.02
C SER A 277 -22.94 11.86 0.37
N GLY A 278 -23.08 11.45 1.63
CA GLY A 278 -24.27 10.78 2.13
C GLY A 278 -24.41 9.31 1.74
N TRP A 279 -23.37 8.69 1.23
CA TRP A 279 -23.34 7.25 0.90
C TRP A 279 -23.24 6.38 2.15
N ALA A 280 -22.57 6.89 3.18
CA ALA A 280 -22.43 6.25 4.46
C ALA A 280 -22.76 7.24 5.59
N ASP A 281 -23.09 6.71 6.75
CA ASP A 281 -23.33 7.50 7.95
C ASP A 281 -22.09 7.51 8.86
N VAL A 282 -21.27 6.44 8.78
CA VAL A 282 -20.12 6.22 9.67
C VAL A 282 -19.08 5.31 9.02
N GLY A 283 -17.81 5.50 9.39
CA GLY A 283 -16.70 4.61 8.98
C GLY A 283 -15.47 4.82 9.86
N VAL A 284 -14.61 3.81 9.91
CA VAL A 284 -13.33 3.89 10.65
C VAL A 284 -12.37 4.80 9.91
N CYS A 285 -11.84 5.79 10.61
CA CYS A 285 -10.96 6.82 10.07
C CYS A 285 -9.96 7.29 11.13
N LEU A 286 -8.94 8.04 10.71
CA LEU A 286 -8.05 8.78 11.60
C LEU A 286 -8.66 10.15 11.94
N ARG A 287 -8.34 10.68 13.14
CA ARG A 287 -8.82 11.98 13.58
C ARG A 287 -8.47 13.09 12.59
N LEU A 288 -7.21 13.16 12.15
CA LEU A 288 -6.74 14.15 11.18
C LEU A 288 -7.70 14.27 9.99
N VAL A 289 -7.93 13.18 9.28
CA VAL A 289 -8.73 13.20 8.04
C VAL A 289 -10.21 13.49 8.33
N SER A 290 -10.70 13.02 9.48
CA SER A 290 -12.07 13.31 9.92
C SER A 290 -12.30 14.80 10.18
N GLU A 291 -11.40 15.43 10.92
CA GLU A 291 -11.51 16.86 11.27
C GLU A 291 -11.28 17.76 10.06
N GLU A 292 -10.27 17.48 9.23
CA GLU A 292 -10.06 18.19 7.95
C GLU A 292 -11.27 18.04 7.00
N GLY A 293 -11.93 16.88 7.03
CA GLY A 293 -13.16 16.62 6.30
C GLY A 293 -14.41 17.27 6.94
N GLN A 294 -14.27 18.02 8.03
CA GLN A 294 -15.36 18.63 8.78
C GLN A 294 -16.38 17.61 9.30
N LEU A 295 -15.92 16.42 9.65
CA LEU A 295 -16.71 15.37 10.26
C LEU A 295 -16.48 15.32 11.78
N ALA A 296 -17.47 14.85 12.52
CA ALA A 296 -17.28 14.50 13.91
C ALA A 296 -16.43 13.25 14.04
N PHE A 297 -15.55 13.22 15.03
CA PHE A 297 -14.69 12.11 15.33
C PHE A 297 -15.00 11.52 16.72
N LEU A 298 -15.11 10.21 16.77
CA LEU A 298 -15.34 9.45 18.00
C LEU A 298 -14.12 8.53 18.22
N PRO A 299 -13.26 8.81 19.20
CA PRO A 299 -12.05 8.03 19.40
C PRO A 299 -12.38 6.59 19.81
N VAL A 300 -11.63 5.64 19.30
CA VAL A 300 -11.72 4.21 19.65
C VAL A 300 -10.41 3.72 20.25
N GLY A 301 -9.28 4.07 19.67
CA GLY A 301 -7.98 3.66 20.15
C GLY A 301 -6.85 4.47 19.51
N GLU A 302 -5.64 4.09 19.86
CA GLU A 302 -4.43 4.66 19.32
C GLU A 302 -3.56 3.54 18.73
N GLU A 303 -2.86 3.83 17.65
CA GLU A 303 -1.99 2.88 16.97
C GLU A 303 -0.58 3.45 16.82
N ASN A 304 0.40 2.53 16.77
CA ASN A 304 1.76 2.85 16.37
C ASN A 304 1.88 2.85 14.84
N TYR A 305 2.43 3.92 14.31
CA TYR A 305 2.82 4.01 12.91
C TYR A 305 4.34 4.00 12.78
N ASP A 306 4.85 3.06 12.00
CA ASP A 306 6.27 2.84 11.78
C ASP A 306 6.57 2.71 10.28
N LEU A 307 7.83 2.92 9.91
CA LEU A 307 8.33 2.73 8.55
C LEU A 307 9.24 1.51 8.51
N CYS A 308 8.95 0.58 7.60
CA CYS A 308 9.70 -0.67 7.41
C CYS A 308 10.52 -0.61 6.12
N PHE A 309 11.79 -1.04 6.17
CA PHE A 309 12.68 -1.09 5.02
C PHE A 309 13.74 -2.21 5.18
N PRO A 310 14.40 -2.66 4.09
CA PRO A 310 15.41 -3.71 4.15
C PRO A 310 16.66 -3.29 4.92
N SER A 311 17.23 -4.19 5.72
CA SER A 311 18.41 -3.93 6.56
C SER A 311 19.66 -3.57 5.75
N ASP A 312 19.81 -4.12 4.55
CA ASP A 312 20.91 -3.82 3.64
C ASP A 312 20.88 -2.38 3.10
N GLN A 313 19.73 -1.69 3.23
CA GLN A 313 19.55 -0.30 2.82
C GLN A 313 19.76 0.72 3.96
N VAL A 314 20.06 0.29 5.17
CA VAL A 314 20.20 1.19 6.33
C VAL A 314 21.24 2.29 6.12
N ALA A 315 22.30 2.02 5.37
CA ALA A 315 23.37 2.95 5.04
C ALA A 315 23.15 3.69 3.68
N GLU A 316 22.06 3.41 3.00
CA GLU A 316 21.73 4.04 1.72
C GLU A 316 21.35 5.51 1.95
N ALA A 317 21.89 6.42 1.13
CA ALA A 317 21.80 7.87 1.37
C ALA A 317 20.36 8.39 1.52
N ARG A 318 19.40 7.84 0.76
CA ARG A 318 17.98 8.23 0.86
C ARG A 318 17.35 7.75 2.17
N ILE A 319 17.74 6.56 2.67
CA ILE A 319 17.26 6.01 3.95
C ILE A 319 17.89 6.79 5.12
N VAL A 320 19.18 7.09 5.05
CA VAL A 320 19.85 7.94 6.06
C VAL A 320 19.18 9.32 6.13
N ALA A 321 18.88 9.93 4.99
CA ALA A 321 18.16 11.21 4.94
C ALA A 321 16.75 11.09 5.55
N LEU A 322 16.03 9.99 5.31
CA LEU A 322 14.73 9.71 5.90
C LEU A 322 14.81 9.62 7.42
N ILE A 323 15.75 8.85 7.95
CA ILE A 323 15.96 8.70 9.39
C ILE A 323 16.28 10.06 10.03
N ASN A 324 17.15 10.86 9.40
CA ASN A 324 17.50 12.19 9.88
C ASN A 324 16.31 13.16 9.84
N THR A 325 15.47 13.07 8.80
CA THR A 325 14.24 13.87 8.72
C THR A 325 13.28 13.51 9.86
N ILE A 326 13.04 12.24 10.11
CA ILE A 326 12.18 11.77 11.22
C ILE A 326 12.72 12.25 12.58
N ARG A 327 14.04 12.27 12.77
CA ARG A 327 14.70 12.74 14.00
C ARG A 327 14.69 14.26 14.18
N SER A 328 14.39 15.02 13.13
CA SER A 328 14.46 16.47 13.17
C SER A 328 13.42 17.09 14.13
N SER A 329 13.77 18.23 14.72
CA SER A 329 12.84 19.02 15.55
C SER A 329 11.67 19.54 14.72
N GLU A 330 11.91 19.89 13.45
CA GLU A 330 10.88 20.35 12.52
C GLU A 330 9.81 19.29 12.31
N TYR A 331 10.18 18.04 12.01
CA TYR A 331 9.21 16.97 11.81
C TYR A 331 8.45 16.64 13.10
N ARG A 332 9.12 16.66 14.26
CA ARG A 332 8.49 16.48 15.57
C ARG A 332 7.45 17.56 15.86
N GLN A 333 7.78 18.82 15.58
CA GLN A 333 6.84 19.95 15.76
C GLN A 333 5.64 19.78 14.84
N LEU A 334 5.87 19.44 13.57
CA LEU A 334 4.83 19.23 12.59
C LEU A 334 3.86 18.12 13.01
N LEU A 335 4.35 16.99 13.53
CA LEU A 335 3.48 15.94 14.07
C LEU A 335 2.63 16.44 15.25
N ALA A 336 3.16 17.29 16.11
CA ALA A 336 2.43 17.82 17.26
C ALA A 336 1.31 18.82 16.85
N GLU A 337 1.37 19.39 15.66
CA GLU A 337 0.34 20.28 15.10
C GLU A 337 -0.80 19.54 14.43
N LEU A 338 -0.64 18.22 14.13
CA LEU A 338 -1.65 17.43 13.44
C LEU A 338 -2.67 16.85 14.43
N PRO A 339 -3.98 17.03 14.20
CA PRO A 339 -5.02 16.46 15.04
C PRO A 339 -4.87 14.94 15.23
N GLY A 340 -4.79 14.51 16.47
CA GLY A 340 -4.69 13.09 16.83
C GLY A 340 -3.33 12.43 16.56
N TYR A 341 -2.31 13.18 16.12
CA TYR A 341 -0.95 12.69 15.98
C TYR A 341 -0.08 13.08 17.17
N ARG A 342 0.87 12.22 17.45
CA ARG A 342 1.98 12.53 18.36
C ARG A 342 3.24 11.75 17.96
N ALA A 343 4.40 12.32 18.25
CA ALA A 343 5.66 11.61 18.08
C ALA A 343 5.73 10.43 19.07
N GLN A 344 6.18 9.26 18.61
CA GLN A 344 6.48 8.16 19.50
C GLN A 344 7.60 8.54 20.50
N ARG A 345 7.62 7.90 21.68
CA ARG A 345 8.72 8.09 22.66
C ARG A 345 10.08 7.79 22.05
N GLN A 346 10.14 6.78 21.20
CA GLN A 346 11.33 6.31 20.50
C GLN A 346 11.42 6.84 19.07
N LEU A 347 10.94 8.07 18.82
CA LEU A 347 10.96 8.68 17.50
C LEU A 347 12.35 8.62 16.87
N GLY A 348 12.43 8.04 15.67
CA GLY A 348 13.66 7.91 14.91
C GLY A 348 14.57 6.75 15.34
N GLU A 349 14.18 5.92 16.31
CA GLU A 349 14.89 4.69 16.62
C GLU A 349 14.60 3.64 15.54
N VAL A 350 15.65 2.88 15.21
CA VAL A 350 15.59 1.77 14.24
C VAL A 350 15.70 0.47 15.01
N GLU A 351 14.72 -0.43 14.84
CA GLU A 351 14.69 -1.76 15.46
C GLU A 351 14.78 -2.83 14.39
N HIS A 352 15.67 -3.80 14.58
CA HIS A 352 15.74 -4.97 13.71
C HIS A 352 14.55 -5.90 13.89
N VAL A 353 13.87 -6.27 12.81
CA VAL A 353 12.76 -7.22 12.82
C VAL A 353 13.31 -8.64 12.75
N VAL A 354 13.25 -9.35 13.87
CA VAL A 354 13.66 -10.75 13.93
C VAL A 354 12.61 -11.61 13.22
N ALA A 355 13.03 -12.39 12.22
CA ALA A 355 12.15 -13.34 11.55
C ALA A 355 11.52 -14.30 12.56
N GLY A 356 10.21 -14.49 12.50
CA GLY A 356 9.53 -15.52 13.27
C GLY A 356 10.04 -16.91 12.85
N ARG A 357 10.33 -17.76 13.81
CA ARG A 357 10.66 -19.19 13.58
C ARG A 357 9.38 -19.96 13.26
#